data_3e9c038b837e507b00d3efbbfc847832
#
_entry.id   3e9c038b837e507b00d3efbbfc847832
#
_cell.length_a   1.000
_cell.length_b   1.000
_cell.length_c   1.000
_cell.angle_alpha   90.00
_cell.angle_beta   90.00
_cell.angle_gamma   90.00
#
_symmetry.space_group_name_H-M   'P 1'
#
loop_
_entity.id
_entity.type
_entity.pdbx_description
1 polymer ?
#
loop_
_entity_poly.entity_id
_entity_poly.type
_entity_poly.pdbx_seq_one_letter_code
_entity_poly.pdbx_strand_id
1 'polypeptide(L)'
;VFLLLFTLMSAIVLVSRLLDEILFPNYRNLKVEKPVFIIANPRSGTTFLHKLFCLDEERYGYTLLYHTLFPSITIFKIVGLFGAIDQRIGHPLRKMFDFFYGVFFSGWEDIHPMGFNQSEEDEGTFILTLVTSGIFLLCPYMDEIDYVKFPDLMSEKERKSLSAYYKSSIQRFMYAQGSDKVFLSKNVMSTGRLNTIIEMFPKAKIVYIVRSPYAAVPSFISMFSAAWKAHSPEIPENSKYHRAWGELAMDYYIYFHENIK
;
A
#
# COMPACT_ATOMS: atom_id res chain seq x y z
N VAL A 1 10.44 7.09 -19.12
CA VAL A 1 10.67 7.66 -17.77
C VAL A 1 10.25 6.64 -16.71
N PHE A 2 9.00 6.12 -16.73
CA PHE A 2 8.47 5.20 -15.71
C PHE A 2 9.36 3.95 -15.52
N LEU A 3 9.71 3.21 -16.58
CA LEU A 3 10.55 2.02 -16.50
C LEU A 3 11.92 2.31 -15.89
N LEU A 4 12.53 3.45 -16.21
CA LEU A 4 13.81 3.85 -15.64
C LEU A 4 13.70 4.10 -14.13
N LEU A 5 12.68 4.84 -13.70
CA LEU A 5 12.44 5.12 -12.29
C LEU A 5 12.10 3.85 -11.50
N PHE A 6 11.27 2.98 -12.08
CA PHE A 6 10.94 1.69 -11.49
C PHE A 6 12.17 0.79 -11.33
N THR A 7 13.02 0.71 -12.37
CA THR A 7 14.27 -0.06 -12.32
C THR A 7 15.23 0.48 -11.26
N LEU A 8 15.38 1.81 -11.19
CA LEU A 8 16.21 2.46 -10.17
C LEU A 8 15.69 2.18 -8.76
N MET A 9 14.39 2.36 -8.54
CA MET A 9 13.74 2.06 -7.26
C MET A 9 13.94 0.59 -6.87
N SER A 10 13.72 -0.33 -7.81
CA SER A 10 13.92 -1.77 -7.60
C SER A 10 15.36 -2.11 -7.23
N ALA A 11 16.33 -1.50 -7.90
CA ALA A 11 17.75 -1.69 -7.59
C ALA A 11 18.12 -1.17 -6.20
N ILE A 12 17.63 0.03 -5.82
CA ILE A 12 17.83 0.61 -4.49
C ILE A 12 17.26 -0.32 -3.43
N VAL A 13 16.03 -0.81 -3.60
CA VAL A 13 15.38 -1.70 -2.65
C VAL A 13 16.11 -3.04 -2.57
N LEU A 14 16.52 -3.62 -3.70
CA LEU A 14 17.27 -4.87 -3.70
C LEU A 14 18.59 -4.74 -2.91
N VAL A 15 19.38 -3.73 -3.23
CA VAL A 15 20.68 -3.49 -2.55
C VAL A 15 20.47 -3.23 -1.07
N SER A 16 19.52 -2.37 -0.70
CA SER A 16 19.27 -2.05 0.70
C SER A 16 18.76 -3.24 1.50
N ARG A 17 17.91 -4.11 0.89
CA ARG A 17 17.46 -5.35 1.53
C ARG A 17 18.59 -6.38 1.69
N LEU A 18 19.55 -6.42 0.76
CA LEU A 18 20.78 -7.23 0.93
C LEU A 18 21.64 -6.70 2.09
N LEU A 19 21.75 -5.38 2.23
CA LEU A 19 22.42 -4.78 3.38
C LEU A 19 21.69 -5.11 4.70
N ASP A 20 20.35 -5.14 4.70
CA ASP A 20 19.59 -5.54 5.88
C ASP A 20 19.92 -6.96 6.35
N GLU A 21 20.18 -7.89 5.42
CA GLU A 21 20.57 -9.28 5.76
C GLU A 21 21.90 -9.35 6.51
N ILE A 22 22.79 -8.42 6.21
CA ILE A 22 24.14 -8.35 6.81
C ILE A 22 24.10 -7.55 8.12
N LEU A 23 23.46 -6.39 8.11
CA LEU A 23 23.52 -5.42 9.21
C LEU A 23 22.47 -5.68 10.29
N PHE A 24 21.32 -6.26 9.94
CA PHE A 24 20.17 -6.41 10.83
C PHE A 24 19.53 -7.82 10.79
N PRO A 25 20.29 -8.94 10.76
CA PRO A 25 19.74 -10.29 10.51
C PRO A 25 18.64 -10.70 11.52
N ASN A 26 18.64 -10.09 12.70
CA ASN A 26 17.69 -10.38 13.77
C ASN A 26 16.24 -9.99 13.44
N TYR A 27 16.00 -9.15 12.44
CA TYR A 27 14.61 -8.82 12.02
C TYR A 27 13.82 -10.07 11.63
N ARG A 28 14.48 -11.11 11.13
CA ARG A 28 13.85 -12.38 10.73
C ARG A 28 13.23 -13.15 11.91
N ASN A 29 13.75 -12.95 13.12
CA ASN A 29 13.25 -13.59 14.33
C ASN A 29 12.04 -12.86 14.92
N LEU A 30 11.72 -11.67 14.42
CA LEU A 30 10.59 -10.89 14.91
C LEU A 30 9.28 -11.57 14.53
N LYS A 31 8.47 -11.85 15.55
CA LYS A 31 7.13 -12.40 15.36
C LYS A 31 6.13 -11.26 15.21
N VAL A 32 5.43 -11.23 14.08
CA VAL A 32 4.32 -10.30 13.85
C VAL A 32 3.09 -10.93 14.50
N GLU A 33 2.80 -10.52 15.74
CA GLU A 33 1.70 -11.10 16.51
C GLU A 33 0.43 -10.28 16.36
N LYS A 34 -0.68 -10.95 16.04
CA LYS A 34 -2.03 -10.39 15.99
C LYS A 34 -2.12 -9.05 15.21
N PRO A 35 -1.56 -8.97 14.00
CA PRO A 35 -1.65 -7.73 13.22
C PRO A 35 -3.12 -7.37 12.96
N VAL A 36 -3.39 -6.09 12.77
CA VAL A 36 -4.71 -5.56 12.45
C VAL A 36 -4.72 -5.11 11.00
N PHE A 37 -5.66 -5.64 10.21
CA PHE A 37 -5.86 -5.27 8.82
C PHE A 37 -7.21 -4.57 8.65
N ILE A 38 -7.19 -3.31 8.25
CA ILE A 38 -8.37 -2.56 7.85
C ILE A 38 -8.55 -2.79 6.35
N ILE A 39 -9.57 -3.56 6.00
CA ILE A 39 -9.91 -3.94 4.63
C ILE A 39 -11.31 -3.44 4.33
N ALA A 40 -11.56 -3.03 3.12
CA ALA A 40 -12.90 -2.69 2.64
C ALA A 40 -12.86 -2.51 1.13
N ASN A 41 -14.02 -2.38 0.51
CA ASN A 41 -14.05 -1.76 -0.80
C ASN A 41 -13.52 -0.32 -0.76
N PRO A 42 -12.76 0.11 -1.77
CA PRO A 42 -12.32 1.50 -1.87
C PRO A 42 -13.48 2.49 -1.66
N ARG A 43 -13.18 3.64 -1.08
CA ARG A 43 -14.17 4.70 -0.77
C ARG A 43 -15.17 4.36 0.34
N SER A 44 -14.85 3.40 1.21
CA SER A 44 -15.69 3.02 2.35
C SER A 44 -15.36 3.73 3.67
N GLY A 45 -14.48 4.73 3.66
CA GLY A 45 -14.11 5.47 4.88
C GLY A 45 -12.92 4.89 5.64
N THR A 46 -12.18 3.94 5.04
CA THR A 46 -11.00 3.29 5.64
C THR A 46 -9.93 4.27 6.09
N THR A 47 -9.69 5.34 5.32
CA THR A 47 -8.69 6.36 5.66
C THR A 47 -9.01 7.07 6.96
N PHE A 48 -10.29 7.40 7.21
CA PHE A 48 -10.73 8.02 8.45
C PHE A 48 -10.51 7.07 9.64
N LEU A 49 -10.97 5.83 9.52
CA LEU A 49 -10.78 4.83 10.56
C LEU A 49 -9.29 4.56 10.84
N HIS A 50 -8.47 4.43 9.78
CA HIS A 50 -7.04 4.23 9.91
C HIS A 50 -6.37 5.38 10.68
N LYS A 51 -6.69 6.63 10.35
CA LYS A 51 -6.19 7.79 11.08
C LYS A 51 -6.58 7.78 12.56
N LEU A 52 -7.79 7.31 12.92
CA LEU A 52 -8.19 7.15 14.32
C LEU A 52 -7.34 6.11 15.05
N PHE A 53 -7.06 4.96 14.43
CA PHE A 53 -6.15 3.96 15.01
C PHE A 53 -4.73 4.50 15.16
N CYS A 54 -4.25 5.29 14.20
CA CYS A 54 -2.91 5.88 14.22
C CYS A 54 -2.71 6.89 15.36
N LEU A 55 -3.76 7.40 16.00
CA LEU A 55 -3.64 8.26 17.19
C LEU A 55 -3.06 7.52 18.40
N ASP A 56 -3.23 6.20 18.45
CA ASP A 56 -2.64 5.35 19.49
C ASP A 56 -1.25 4.85 19.02
N GLU A 57 -0.29 5.79 18.95
CA GLU A 57 1.06 5.53 18.47
C GLU A 57 1.86 4.60 19.39
N GLU A 58 1.48 4.49 20.66
CA GLU A 58 2.14 3.54 21.58
C GLU A 58 1.79 2.10 21.23
N ARG A 59 0.57 1.86 20.77
CA ARG A 59 0.05 0.53 20.49
C ARG A 59 0.27 0.09 19.05
N TYR A 60 0.11 0.98 18.08
CA TYR A 60 0.12 0.62 16.66
C TYR A 60 1.36 1.12 15.92
N GLY A 61 1.95 0.23 15.13
CA GLY A 61 2.93 0.58 14.10
C GLY A 61 2.25 0.58 12.74
N TYR A 62 2.24 1.73 12.09
CA TYR A 62 1.63 1.93 10.77
C TYR A 62 2.63 2.48 9.77
N THR A 63 2.45 2.17 8.49
CA THR A 63 3.36 2.56 7.42
C THR A 63 3.15 4.01 6.97
N LEU A 64 4.24 4.67 6.62
CA LEU A 64 4.28 5.91 5.86
C LEU A 64 4.61 5.59 4.40
N LEU A 65 4.40 6.51 3.49
CA LEU A 65 4.59 6.28 2.05
C LEU A 65 5.98 5.69 1.73
N TYR A 66 7.06 6.27 2.26
CA TYR A 66 8.41 5.77 1.98
C TYR A 66 8.69 4.37 2.57
N HIS A 67 7.99 3.97 3.64
CA HIS A 67 8.09 2.62 4.20
C HIS A 67 7.56 1.57 3.21
N THR A 68 6.51 1.92 2.49
CA THR A 68 5.87 0.99 1.54
C THR A 68 6.64 0.89 0.22
N LEU A 69 7.18 2.02 -0.26
CA LEU A 69 7.94 2.07 -1.52
C LEU A 69 9.36 1.50 -1.37
N PHE A 70 9.96 1.66 -0.20
CA PHE A 70 11.33 1.23 0.09
C PHE A 70 11.40 0.36 1.34
N PRO A 71 10.84 -0.86 1.35
CA PRO A 71 10.70 -1.70 2.55
C PRO A 71 12.05 -2.31 2.99
N SER A 72 12.91 -1.48 3.58
CA SER A 72 14.26 -1.82 4.05
C SER A 72 14.62 -1.05 5.33
N ILE A 73 15.16 -1.75 6.32
CA ILE A 73 15.64 -1.17 7.60
C ILE A 73 16.72 -0.14 7.33
N THR A 74 17.65 -0.45 6.43
CA THR A 74 18.74 0.45 6.04
C THR A 74 18.18 1.79 5.55
N ILE A 75 17.20 1.77 4.65
CA ILE A 75 16.54 2.99 4.15
C ILE A 75 15.82 3.74 5.28
N PHE A 76 15.08 3.03 6.14
CA PHE A 76 14.37 3.66 7.25
C PHE A 76 15.30 4.40 8.19
N LYS A 77 16.45 3.79 8.52
CA LYS A 77 17.49 4.41 9.37
C LYS A 77 18.16 5.60 8.69
N ILE A 78 18.43 5.50 7.39
CA ILE A 78 19.00 6.61 6.61
C ILE A 78 18.03 7.80 6.58
N VAL A 79 16.76 7.55 6.24
CA VAL A 79 15.73 8.60 6.23
C VAL A 79 15.55 9.22 7.60
N GLY A 80 15.53 8.41 8.67
CA GLY A 80 15.45 8.89 10.05
C GLY A 80 16.64 9.75 10.44
N LEU A 81 17.85 9.37 10.03
CA LEU A 81 19.08 10.16 10.28
C LEU A 81 19.01 11.51 9.56
N PHE A 82 18.66 11.51 8.27
CA PHE A 82 18.50 12.75 7.51
C PHE A 82 17.39 13.64 8.09
N GLY A 83 16.26 13.05 8.53
CA GLY A 83 15.19 13.78 9.21
C GLY A 83 15.65 14.44 10.52
N ALA A 84 16.45 13.73 11.32
CA ALA A 84 17.02 14.28 12.55
C ALA A 84 18.03 15.41 12.29
N ILE A 85 18.84 15.29 11.24
CA ILE A 85 19.76 16.36 10.81
C ILE A 85 18.98 17.57 10.31
N ASP A 86 17.99 17.35 9.44
CA ASP A 86 17.12 18.39 8.86
C ASP A 86 16.41 19.20 9.94
N GLN A 87 15.93 18.51 10.98
CA GLN A 87 15.32 19.15 12.15
C GLN A 87 16.29 20.11 12.86
N ARG A 88 17.58 19.72 13.00
CA ARG A 88 18.60 20.53 13.67
C ARG A 88 19.00 21.79 12.91
N ILE A 89 18.90 21.76 11.57
CA ILE A 89 19.29 22.86 10.69
C ILE A 89 18.12 23.71 10.17
N GLY A 90 16.91 23.55 10.75
CA GLY A 90 15.74 24.38 10.45
C GLY A 90 14.90 23.91 9.26
N HIS A 91 14.91 22.61 8.97
CA HIS A 91 14.06 21.92 7.98
C HIS A 91 14.25 22.34 6.51
N PRO A 92 15.49 22.55 5.99
CA PRO A 92 15.67 22.93 4.58
C PRO A 92 15.24 21.80 3.62
N LEU A 93 15.54 20.54 3.94
CA LEU A 93 15.17 19.40 3.08
C LEU A 93 13.65 19.22 3.03
N ARG A 94 12.98 19.34 4.17
CA ARG A 94 11.52 19.28 4.24
C ARG A 94 10.88 20.40 3.42
N LYS A 95 11.34 21.64 3.55
CA LYS A 95 10.84 22.77 2.76
C LYS A 95 11.04 22.58 1.26
N MET A 96 12.19 22.05 0.87
CA MET A 96 12.46 21.70 -0.53
C MET A 96 11.51 20.61 -1.02
N PHE A 97 11.30 19.56 -0.23
CA PHE A 97 10.37 18.48 -0.57
C PHE A 97 8.92 18.99 -0.68
N ASP A 98 8.45 19.78 0.29
CA ASP A 98 7.11 20.38 0.27
C ASP A 98 6.90 21.28 -0.96
N PHE A 99 7.93 22.02 -1.37
CA PHE A 99 7.91 22.82 -2.59
C PHE A 99 7.73 21.93 -3.85
N PHE A 100 8.58 20.91 -4.02
CA PHE A 100 8.47 20.00 -5.16
C PHE A 100 7.16 19.22 -5.14
N TYR A 101 6.73 18.77 -3.97
CA TYR A 101 5.44 18.11 -3.81
C TYR A 101 4.29 19.00 -4.28
N GLY A 102 4.24 20.26 -3.86
CA GLY A 102 3.25 21.23 -4.30
C GLY A 102 3.27 21.47 -5.81
N VAL A 103 4.47 21.46 -6.44
CA VAL A 103 4.59 21.63 -7.90
C VAL A 103 4.10 20.40 -8.67
N PHE A 104 4.44 19.20 -8.23
CA PHE A 104 4.15 17.96 -8.98
C PHE A 104 2.77 17.35 -8.66
N PHE A 105 2.22 17.61 -7.47
CA PHE A 105 0.98 16.99 -7.00
C PHE A 105 -0.15 18.01 -6.73
N SER A 106 0.02 19.28 -7.16
CA SER A 106 -1.06 20.25 -7.10
C SER A 106 -2.28 19.75 -7.88
N GLY A 107 -3.43 19.68 -7.21
CA GLY A 107 -4.68 19.14 -7.77
C GLY A 107 -4.99 17.67 -7.39
N TRP A 108 -4.05 16.94 -6.77
CA TRP A 108 -4.32 15.61 -6.22
C TRP A 108 -4.68 15.65 -4.73
N GLU A 109 -4.43 16.75 -4.05
CA GLU A 109 -4.66 16.92 -2.60
C GLU A 109 -6.12 16.70 -2.20
N ASP A 110 -7.06 17.12 -3.04
CA ASP A 110 -8.50 16.93 -2.81
C ASP A 110 -8.96 15.47 -3.04
N ILE A 111 -8.20 14.70 -3.83
CA ILE A 111 -8.54 13.33 -4.22
C ILE A 111 -7.94 12.34 -3.23
N HIS A 112 -6.68 12.50 -2.91
CA HIS A 112 -5.94 11.67 -1.96
C HIS A 112 -4.80 12.48 -1.35
N PRO A 113 -5.01 13.06 -0.15
CA PRO A 113 -3.95 13.82 0.52
C PRO A 113 -2.82 12.86 0.90
N MET A 114 -1.76 12.90 0.12
CA MET A 114 -0.52 12.17 0.39
C MET A 114 0.46 13.12 1.08
N GLY A 115 1.20 12.61 2.05
CA GLY A 115 2.24 13.37 2.75
C GLY A 115 3.36 12.45 3.20
N PHE A 116 4.60 12.95 3.17
CA PHE A 116 5.76 12.16 3.55
C PHE A 116 5.66 11.57 4.97
N ASN A 117 5.00 12.30 5.87
CA ASN A 117 4.76 11.91 7.27
C ASN A 117 3.31 11.48 7.54
N GLN A 118 2.49 11.25 6.52
CA GLN A 118 1.13 10.75 6.73
C GLN A 118 1.10 9.22 6.69
N SER A 119 0.22 8.66 7.52
CA SER A 119 -0.06 7.22 7.49
C SER A 119 -0.65 6.85 6.13
N GLU A 120 -0.07 5.82 5.49
CA GLU A 120 -0.39 5.43 4.13
C GLU A 120 -0.81 3.97 4.03
N GLU A 121 -1.47 3.62 2.92
CA GLU A 121 -1.80 2.24 2.60
C GLU A 121 -0.53 1.44 2.34
N ASP A 122 -0.49 0.20 2.80
CA ASP A 122 0.66 -0.66 2.55
C ASP A 122 0.67 -1.31 1.16
N GLU A 123 -0.30 -0.95 0.29
CA GLU A 123 -0.34 -1.38 -1.11
C GLU A 123 0.94 -1.03 -1.88
N GLY A 124 1.59 0.08 -1.54
CA GLY A 124 2.87 0.48 -2.10
C GLY A 124 3.96 -0.60 -1.99
N THR A 125 3.91 -1.45 -0.96
CA THR A 125 4.82 -2.57 -0.78
C THR A 125 4.76 -3.57 -1.95
N PHE A 126 3.60 -3.72 -2.60
CA PHE A 126 3.41 -4.65 -3.70
C PHE A 126 3.80 -4.10 -5.07
N ILE A 127 4.07 -2.80 -5.19
CA ILE A 127 4.47 -2.18 -6.47
C ILE A 127 5.68 -2.89 -7.08
N LEU A 128 6.69 -3.22 -6.26
CA LEU A 128 7.90 -3.91 -6.73
C LEU A 128 7.67 -5.34 -7.18
N THR A 129 6.57 -5.96 -6.76
CA THR A 129 6.19 -7.31 -7.19
C THR A 129 5.33 -7.29 -8.45
N LEU A 130 4.83 -6.13 -8.86
CA LEU A 130 3.83 -5.92 -9.90
C LEU A 130 2.52 -6.67 -9.64
N VAL A 131 2.30 -7.19 -8.42
CA VAL A 131 1.07 -7.88 -8.00
C VAL A 131 0.24 -6.91 -7.15
N THR A 132 -0.25 -5.88 -7.78
CA THR A 132 -1.04 -4.81 -7.16
C THR A 132 -2.07 -4.26 -8.13
N SER A 133 -3.32 -4.19 -7.72
CA SER A 133 -4.36 -3.53 -8.52
C SER A 133 -4.07 -2.03 -8.74
N GLY A 134 -3.13 -1.45 -7.99
CA GLY A 134 -2.63 -0.10 -8.22
C GLY A 134 -1.96 0.08 -9.61
N ILE A 135 -1.51 -1.01 -10.26
CA ILE A 135 -0.97 -0.94 -11.63
C ILE A 135 -2.01 -0.46 -12.63
N PHE A 136 -3.29 -0.68 -12.38
CA PHE A 136 -4.38 -0.24 -13.25
C PHE A 136 -4.56 1.28 -13.27
N LEU A 137 -3.97 2.00 -12.31
CA LEU A 137 -3.85 3.46 -12.40
C LEU A 137 -2.98 3.90 -13.58
N LEU A 138 -2.01 3.08 -13.97
CA LEU A 138 -1.07 3.34 -15.06
C LEU A 138 -1.49 2.65 -16.36
N CYS A 139 -2.12 1.48 -16.25
CA CYS A 139 -2.45 0.60 -17.40
C CYS A 139 -3.90 0.11 -17.28
N PRO A 140 -4.81 0.42 -18.22
CA PRO A 140 -6.23 0.07 -18.12
C PRO A 140 -6.56 -1.38 -18.49
N TYR A 141 -5.57 -2.29 -18.56
CA TYR A 141 -5.72 -3.65 -19.09
C TYR A 141 -6.15 -4.66 -18.02
N MET A 142 -7.25 -4.37 -17.29
CA MET A 142 -7.73 -5.24 -16.21
C MET A 142 -8.18 -6.62 -16.69
N ASP A 143 -8.64 -6.72 -17.93
CA ASP A 143 -9.14 -7.99 -18.51
C ASP A 143 -8.00 -8.97 -18.83
N GLU A 144 -6.74 -8.49 -18.89
CA GLU A 144 -5.60 -9.28 -19.33
C GLU A 144 -4.78 -9.86 -18.16
N ILE A 145 -4.96 -9.32 -16.94
CA ILE A 145 -4.15 -9.68 -15.77
C ILE A 145 -5.00 -9.90 -14.51
N ASP A 146 -5.90 -10.88 -14.57
CA ASP A 146 -6.85 -11.18 -13.48
C ASP A 146 -6.19 -11.49 -12.14
N TYR A 147 -5.03 -12.16 -12.12
CA TYR A 147 -4.31 -12.52 -10.91
C TYR A 147 -3.87 -11.29 -10.07
N VAL A 148 -3.78 -10.13 -10.70
CA VAL A 148 -3.47 -8.87 -9.99
C VAL A 148 -4.65 -8.38 -9.17
N LYS A 149 -5.88 -8.65 -9.64
CA LYS A 149 -7.12 -8.31 -8.91
C LYS A 149 -7.32 -9.22 -7.70
N PHE A 150 -7.04 -10.51 -7.88
CA PHE A 150 -7.24 -11.55 -6.87
C PHE A 150 -5.97 -12.41 -6.70
N PRO A 151 -4.95 -11.91 -5.98
CA PRO A 151 -3.73 -12.69 -5.71
C PRO A 151 -3.99 -14.04 -5.02
N ASP A 152 -5.12 -14.21 -4.33
CA ASP A 152 -5.53 -15.51 -3.77
C ASP A 152 -5.72 -16.60 -4.83
N LEU A 153 -5.98 -16.23 -6.08
CA LEU A 153 -6.17 -17.15 -7.22
C LEU A 153 -4.85 -17.52 -7.92
N MET A 154 -3.73 -16.95 -7.52
CA MET A 154 -2.41 -17.31 -8.03
C MET A 154 -2.03 -18.74 -7.63
N SER A 155 -1.05 -19.31 -8.35
CA SER A 155 -0.50 -20.60 -7.96
C SER A 155 0.06 -20.59 -6.54
N GLU A 156 0.06 -21.72 -5.86
CA GLU A 156 0.57 -21.84 -4.49
C GLU A 156 2.02 -21.33 -4.36
N LYS A 157 2.85 -21.61 -5.36
CA LYS A 157 4.25 -21.17 -5.40
C LYS A 157 4.36 -19.63 -5.45
N GLU A 158 3.56 -18.98 -6.28
CA GLU A 158 3.55 -17.52 -6.42
C GLU A 158 3.00 -16.86 -5.16
N ARG A 159 1.88 -17.38 -4.61
CA ARG A 159 1.32 -16.90 -3.33
C ARG A 159 2.32 -17.01 -2.18
N LYS A 160 3.06 -18.12 -2.08
CA LYS A 160 4.11 -18.30 -1.07
C LYS A 160 5.23 -17.28 -1.24
N SER A 161 5.65 -16.99 -2.48
CA SER A 161 6.67 -15.99 -2.76
C SER A 161 6.21 -14.58 -2.36
N LEU A 162 4.99 -14.21 -2.77
CA LEU A 162 4.38 -12.92 -2.42
C LEU A 162 4.23 -12.76 -0.90
N SER A 163 3.75 -13.82 -0.23
CA SER A 163 3.60 -13.84 1.23
C SER A 163 4.93 -13.68 1.96
N ALA A 164 5.97 -14.39 1.50
CA ALA A 164 7.31 -14.29 2.08
C ALA A 164 7.87 -12.86 1.93
N TYR A 165 7.69 -12.25 0.77
CA TYR A 165 8.10 -10.88 0.51
C TYR A 165 7.37 -9.89 1.43
N TYR A 166 6.04 -9.97 1.51
CA TYR A 166 5.22 -9.08 2.32
C TYR A 166 5.49 -9.25 3.82
N LYS A 167 5.52 -10.50 4.31
CA LYS A 167 5.88 -10.80 5.71
C LYS A 167 7.26 -10.23 6.07
N SER A 168 8.24 -10.44 5.20
CA SER A 168 9.60 -9.92 5.38
C SER A 168 9.63 -8.38 5.39
N SER A 169 8.76 -7.72 4.62
CA SER A 169 8.65 -6.26 4.61
C SER A 169 8.04 -5.73 5.90
N ILE A 170 6.98 -6.39 6.41
CA ILE A 170 6.39 -6.07 7.73
C ILE A 170 7.41 -6.29 8.85
N GLN A 171 8.16 -7.38 8.83
CA GLN A 171 9.19 -7.65 9.84
C GLN A 171 10.27 -6.56 9.87
N ARG A 172 10.74 -6.10 8.69
CA ARG A 172 11.70 -4.99 8.60
C ARG A 172 11.14 -3.69 9.16
N PHE A 173 9.90 -3.39 8.79
CA PHE A 173 9.20 -2.21 9.29
C PHE A 173 9.08 -2.25 10.83
N MET A 174 8.53 -3.34 11.36
CA MET A 174 8.33 -3.50 12.81
C MET A 174 9.67 -3.50 13.57
N TYR A 175 10.72 -4.09 13.01
CA TYR A 175 12.06 -4.06 13.59
C TYR A 175 12.61 -2.63 13.68
N ALA A 176 12.36 -1.80 12.69
CA ALA A 176 12.82 -0.41 12.67
C ALA A 176 12.02 0.51 13.61
N GLN A 177 10.72 0.23 13.79
CA GLN A 177 9.79 1.04 14.61
C GLN A 177 9.75 0.63 16.09
N GLY A 178 10.30 -0.55 16.42
CA GLY A 178 10.17 -1.17 17.73
C GLY A 178 9.21 -2.36 17.71
N SER A 179 9.66 -3.49 18.25
CA SER A 179 9.00 -4.79 18.15
C SER A 179 7.70 -4.92 18.95
N ASP A 180 7.44 -4.01 19.89
CA ASP A 180 6.35 -4.16 20.87
C ASP A 180 4.99 -3.67 20.36
N LYS A 181 4.97 -3.02 19.20
CA LYS A 181 3.75 -2.49 18.59
C LYS A 181 3.01 -3.56 17.79
N VAL A 182 1.70 -3.38 17.69
CA VAL A 182 0.84 -4.16 16.80
C VAL A 182 0.92 -3.57 15.38
N PHE A 183 1.26 -4.38 14.39
CA PHE A 183 1.24 -3.92 13.01
C PHE A 183 -0.18 -3.57 12.58
N LEU A 184 -0.37 -2.35 12.09
CA LEU A 184 -1.63 -1.84 11.56
C LEU A 184 -1.48 -1.61 10.05
N SER A 185 -2.24 -2.38 9.28
CA SER A 185 -2.38 -2.23 7.84
C SER A 185 -3.72 -1.57 7.51
N LYS A 186 -3.73 -0.68 6.54
CA LYS A 186 -4.93 -0.25 5.83
C LYS A 186 -4.67 -0.48 4.35
N ASN A 187 -5.50 -1.34 3.73
CA ASN A 187 -5.31 -1.67 2.33
C ASN A 187 -6.62 -2.15 1.70
N VAL A 188 -7.21 -1.30 0.90
CA VAL A 188 -8.49 -1.58 0.24
C VAL A 188 -8.38 -2.67 -0.83
N MET A 189 -7.21 -2.82 -1.47
CA MET A 189 -6.97 -3.87 -2.46
C MET A 189 -6.71 -5.24 -1.83
N SER A 190 -6.50 -5.30 -0.51
CA SER A 190 -6.29 -6.55 0.23
C SER A 190 -7.53 -7.44 0.31
N THR A 191 -8.69 -6.98 -0.17
CA THR A 191 -9.85 -7.86 -0.36
C THR A 191 -9.52 -9.05 -1.26
N GLY A 192 -8.81 -8.82 -2.37
CA GLY A 192 -8.41 -9.89 -3.31
C GLY A 192 -7.30 -10.83 -2.81
N ARG A 193 -6.72 -10.55 -1.62
CA ARG A 193 -5.68 -11.39 -0.97
C ARG A 193 -6.03 -11.77 0.46
N LEU A 194 -7.33 -11.79 0.77
CA LEU A 194 -7.85 -12.03 2.12
C LEU A 194 -7.40 -13.39 2.68
N ASN A 195 -7.55 -14.46 1.91
CA ASN A 195 -7.16 -15.80 2.31
C ASN A 195 -5.64 -15.92 2.53
N THR A 196 -4.85 -15.32 1.64
CA THR A 196 -3.39 -15.24 1.76
C THR A 196 -2.97 -14.52 3.06
N ILE A 197 -3.66 -13.45 3.45
CA ILE A 197 -3.41 -12.73 4.71
C ILE A 197 -3.74 -13.63 5.92
N ILE A 198 -4.88 -14.30 5.90
CA ILE A 198 -5.31 -15.21 6.98
C ILE A 198 -4.36 -16.40 7.12
N GLU A 199 -3.94 -16.99 5.99
CA GLU A 199 -2.93 -18.07 5.98
C GLU A 199 -1.59 -17.59 6.59
N MET A 200 -1.16 -16.39 6.24
CA MET A 200 0.10 -15.81 6.71
C MET A 200 0.08 -15.43 8.19
N PHE A 201 -1.07 -14.92 8.64
CA PHE A 201 -1.30 -14.44 10.00
C PHE A 201 -2.59 -15.02 10.57
N PRO A 202 -2.60 -16.29 11.05
CA PRO A 202 -3.83 -16.93 11.54
C PRO A 202 -4.46 -16.27 12.77
N LYS A 203 -3.73 -15.38 13.43
CA LYS A 203 -4.21 -14.59 14.58
C LYS A 203 -4.46 -13.12 14.23
N ALA A 204 -4.45 -12.77 12.94
CA ALA A 204 -4.77 -11.43 12.50
C ALA A 204 -6.19 -11.02 12.90
N LYS A 205 -6.37 -9.73 13.12
CA LYS A 205 -7.70 -9.13 13.28
C LYS A 205 -8.05 -8.41 11.98
N ILE A 206 -9.13 -8.84 11.35
CA ILE A 206 -9.66 -8.20 10.16
C ILE A 206 -10.77 -7.25 10.57
N VAL A 207 -10.63 -5.98 10.21
CA VAL A 207 -11.66 -4.95 10.37
C VAL A 207 -12.16 -4.62 8.96
N TYR A 208 -13.38 -5.07 8.64
CA TYR A 208 -13.98 -4.81 7.35
C TYR A 208 -15.06 -3.75 7.46
N ILE A 209 -14.91 -2.67 6.67
CA ILE A 209 -15.90 -1.59 6.63
C ILE A 209 -16.84 -1.82 5.45
N VAL A 210 -18.12 -1.95 5.77
CA VAL A 210 -19.17 -2.06 4.76
C VAL A 210 -19.79 -0.70 4.48
N ARG A 211 -19.80 -0.30 3.23
CA ARG A 211 -20.52 0.88 2.73
C ARG A 211 -21.45 0.45 1.60
N SER A 212 -22.59 1.13 1.45
CA SER A 212 -23.50 0.87 0.34
C SER A 212 -22.78 0.91 -1.01
N PRO A 213 -22.89 -0.14 -1.85
CA PRO A 213 -22.25 -0.17 -3.16
C PRO A 213 -22.72 0.98 -4.07
N TYR A 214 -23.98 1.41 -3.93
CA TYR A 214 -24.51 2.56 -4.67
C TYR A 214 -23.77 3.87 -4.39
N ALA A 215 -23.12 4.00 -3.22
CA ALA A 215 -22.32 5.16 -2.87
C ALA A 215 -20.81 4.93 -3.08
N ALA A 216 -20.32 3.71 -2.84
CA ALA A 216 -18.90 3.39 -2.93
C ALA A 216 -18.45 3.24 -4.38
N VAL A 217 -19.17 2.49 -5.22
CA VAL A 217 -18.75 2.15 -6.59
C VAL A 217 -18.63 3.40 -7.48
N PRO A 218 -19.62 4.31 -7.56
CA PRO A 218 -19.46 5.53 -8.36
C PRO A 218 -18.29 6.40 -7.88
N SER A 219 -18.11 6.51 -6.57
CA SER A 219 -16.99 7.26 -5.98
C SER A 219 -15.63 6.62 -6.28
N PHE A 220 -15.57 5.29 -6.36
CA PHE A 220 -14.36 4.56 -6.73
C PHE A 220 -14.00 4.78 -8.20
N ILE A 221 -14.96 4.63 -9.11
CA ILE A 221 -14.77 4.89 -10.54
C ILE A 221 -14.27 6.33 -10.75
N SER A 222 -14.92 7.32 -10.12
CA SER A 222 -14.54 8.72 -10.24
C SER A 222 -13.09 8.98 -9.79
N MET A 223 -12.68 8.40 -8.66
CA MET A 223 -11.32 8.57 -8.13
C MET A 223 -10.25 8.00 -9.08
N PHE A 224 -10.45 6.78 -9.56
CA PHE A 224 -9.45 6.13 -10.43
C PHE A 224 -9.45 6.69 -11.84
N SER A 225 -10.62 7.13 -12.35
CA SER A 225 -10.71 7.83 -13.64
C SER A 225 -9.95 9.14 -13.66
N ALA A 226 -9.79 9.82 -12.52
CA ALA A 226 -9.01 11.04 -12.42
C ALA A 226 -7.53 10.83 -12.79
N ALA A 227 -6.95 9.68 -12.44
CA ALA A 227 -5.59 9.32 -12.85
C ALA A 227 -5.47 9.25 -14.37
N TRP A 228 -6.39 8.55 -15.02
CA TRP A 228 -6.38 8.40 -16.49
C TRP A 228 -6.64 9.73 -17.21
N LYS A 229 -7.50 10.58 -16.68
CA LYS A 229 -7.69 11.94 -17.23
C LYS A 229 -6.38 12.75 -17.25
N ALA A 230 -5.53 12.52 -16.26
CA ALA A 230 -4.25 13.25 -16.16
C ALA A 230 -3.19 12.76 -17.17
N HIS A 231 -3.12 11.45 -17.46
CA HIS A 231 -2.04 10.90 -18.29
C HIS A 231 -2.50 10.24 -19.59
N SER A 232 -3.78 9.92 -19.73
CA SER A 232 -4.39 9.28 -20.91
C SER A 232 -5.80 9.82 -21.16
N PRO A 233 -5.94 11.15 -21.40
CA PRO A 233 -7.24 11.81 -21.55
C PRO A 233 -8.04 11.32 -22.76
N GLU A 234 -7.40 10.60 -23.68
CA GLU A 234 -8.01 9.97 -24.85
C GLU A 234 -8.90 8.76 -24.49
N ILE A 235 -8.83 8.23 -23.27
CA ILE A 235 -9.71 7.12 -22.84
C ILE A 235 -11.12 7.68 -22.55
N PRO A 236 -12.15 7.31 -23.34
CA PRO A 236 -13.49 7.84 -23.13
C PRO A 236 -14.09 7.40 -21.78
N GLU A 237 -14.79 8.30 -21.09
CA GLU A 237 -15.42 8.02 -19.78
C GLU A 237 -16.43 6.86 -19.81
N ASN A 238 -17.07 6.61 -20.96
CA ASN A 238 -18.00 5.50 -21.15
C ASN A 238 -17.31 4.21 -21.67
N SER A 239 -15.98 4.17 -21.69
CA SER A 239 -15.22 3.02 -22.19
C SER A 239 -15.41 1.77 -21.32
N LYS A 240 -15.06 0.59 -21.87
CA LYS A 240 -14.99 -0.66 -21.11
C LYS A 240 -14.03 -0.57 -19.92
N TYR A 241 -12.98 0.22 -20.03
CA TYR A 241 -11.96 0.38 -19.00
C TYR A 241 -12.52 1.07 -17.73
N HIS A 242 -13.34 2.11 -17.88
CA HIS A 242 -14.01 2.73 -16.72
C HIS A 242 -15.06 1.81 -16.10
N ARG A 243 -15.75 1.01 -16.91
CA ARG A 243 -16.69 -0.01 -16.39
C ARG A 243 -15.97 -1.09 -15.59
N ALA A 244 -14.78 -1.51 -16.03
CA ALA A 244 -13.98 -2.52 -15.34
C ALA A 244 -13.63 -2.11 -13.88
N TRP A 245 -13.48 -0.82 -13.57
CA TRP A 245 -13.36 -0.37 -12.17
C TRP A 245 -14.63 -0.66 -11.36
N GLY A 246 -15.80 -0.44 -11.94
CA GLY A 246 -17.06 -0.76 -11.28
C GLY A 246 -17.23 -2.26 -11.06
N GLU A 247 -16.88 -3.07 -12.05
CA GLU A 247 -16.89 -4.52 -11.98
C GLU A 247 -15.95 -5.02 -10.88
N LEU A 248 -14.70 -4.55 -10.87
CA LEU A 248 -13.73 -4.89 -9.80
C LEU A 248 -14.26 -4.55 -8.40
N ALA A 249 -14.90 -3.39 -8.25
CA ALA A 249 -15.48 -3.01 -6.96
C ALA A 249 -16.62 -3.96 -6.55
N MET A 250 -17.47 -4.39 -7.50
CA MET A 250 -18.54 -5.36 -7.22
C MET A 250 -17.96 -6.74 -6.93
N ASP A 251 -16.96 -7.18 -7.69
CA ASP A 251 -16.28 -8.46 -7.48
C ASP A 251 -15.65 -8.54 -6.08
N TYR A 252 -15.09 -7.43 -5.56
CA TYR A 252 -14.57 -7.40 -4.20
C TYR A 252 -15.66 -7.58 -3.13
N TYR A 253 -16.88 -7.04 -3.32
CA TYR A 253 -18.00 -7.30 -2.39
C TYR A 253 -18.40 -8.78 -2.40
N ILE A 254 -18.50 -9.37 -3.59
CA ILE A 254 -18.86 -10.78 -3.78
C ILE A 254 -17.78 -11.67 -3.17
N TYR A 255 -16.52 -11.42 -3.51
CA TYR A 255 -15.38 -12.19 -3.03
C TYR A 255 -15.28 -12.17 -1.50
N PHE A 256 -15.43 -11.00 -0.90
CA PHE A 256 -15.43 -10.90 0.56
C PHE A 256 -16.58 -11.68 1.18
N HIS A 257 -17.80 -11.56 0.65
CA HIS A 257 -18.97 -12.28 1.16
C HIS A 257 -18.81 -13.81 1.08
N GLU A 258 -18.21 -14.31 0.02
CA GLU A 258 -17.99 -15.74 -0.20
C GLU A 258 -16.86 -16.33 0.66
N ASN A 259 -15.85 -15.53 1.00
CA ASN A 259 -14.64 -15.98 1.68
C ASN A 259 -14.61 -15.67 3.18
N ILE A 260 -15.53 -14.84 3.69
CA ILE A 260 -15.66 -14.58 5.12
C ILE A 260 -16.60 -15.64 5.73
N LYS A 261 -16.01 -16.71 6.24
CA LYS A 261 -16.75 -17.77 6.95
C LYS A 261 -16.19 -17.95 8.35
#